data_147895f5e3db8c6ec32f2cbf8fe9108b
#
_entry.id   147895f5e3db8c6ec32f2cbf8fe9108b
#
_cell.length_a   1.000
_cell.length_b   1.000
_cell.length_c   1.000
_cell.angle_alpha   90.00
_cell.angle_beta   90.00
_cell.angle_gamma   90.00
#
_symmetry.space_group_name_H-M   'P 1'
#
loop_
_entity.id
_entity.type
_entity.pdbx_description
1 polymer ?
#
loop_
_entity_poly.entity_id
_entity_poly.type
_entity_poly.pdbx_seq_one_letter_code
_entity_poly.pdbx_strand_id
1 'polypeptide(L)'
;MNDYLQSIIDRDPAAKSKLSLILTYPGVKAVFFHRVANFFAKAKFDIIARIISQFSRFLTGIEIHPKAEIGKNLFIDHGMGVVIGETSKIGDNVTIYHNVTLGGIAPSINSNDQRNIKRHPTLED
;
A
#
# COMPACT_ATOMS: atom_id res chain seq x y z
N MET A 1 12.82 2.02 9.70
CA MET A 1 11.63 1.99 10.55
C MET A 1 11.45 3.29 11.36
N ASN A 2 12.48 3.70 12.11
CA ASN A 2 12.36 4.92 12.93
C ASN A 2 12.10 6.18 12.11
N ASP A 3 12.79 6.35 10.97
CA ASP A 3 12.60 7.52 10.12
C ASP A 3 11.19 7.54 9.50
N TYR A 4 10.67 6.37 9.15
CA TYR A 4 9.32 6.23 8.64
C TYR A 4 8.29 6.66 9.69
N LEU A 5 8.41 6.14 10.92
CA LEU A 5 7.49 6.48 12.00
C LEU A 5 7.58 7.97 12.36
N GLN A 6 8.79 8.53 12.38
CA GLN A 6 8.97 9.96 12.64
C GLN A 6 8.30 10.80 11.55
N SER A 7 8.41 10.37 10.30
CA SER A 7 7.73 11.06 9.18
C SER A 7 6.22 11.14 9.38
N ILE A 8 5.61 10.09 9.93
CA ILE A 8 4.17 10.10 10.22
C ILE A 8 3.86 11.05 11.37
N ILE A 9 4.65 11.02 12.44
CA ILE A 9 4.47 11.94 13.57
C ILE A 9 4.53 13.38 13.09
N ASP A 10 5.44 13.69 12.19
CA ASP A 10 5.59 15.05 11.67
C ASP A 10 4.40 15.51 10.82
N ARG A 11 3.63 14.57 10.28
CA ARG A 11 2.51 14.85 9.36
C ARG A 11 1.13 14.66 9.99
N ASP A 12 1.05 14.12 11.19
CA ASP A 12 -0.23 13.83 11.85
C ASP A 12 -0.23 14.38 13.27
N PRO A 13 -1.00 15.45 13.53
CA PRO A 13 -1.05 16.02 14.89
C PRO A 13 -1.65 15.08 15.93
N ALA A 14 -2.37 14.04 15.51
CA ALA A 14 -2.90 13.04 16.44
C ALA A 14 -1.88 11.96 16.82
N ALA A 15 -0.77 11.85 16.08
CA ALA A 15 0.26 10.85 16.36
C ALA A 15 1.11 11.28 17.54
N LYS A 16 1.17 10.44 18.58
CA LYS A 16 1.82 10.81 19.84
C LYS A 16 3.14 10.08 20.10
N SER A 17 3.24 8.84 19.67
CA SER A 17 4.46 8.05 19.89
C SER A 17 4.62 6.99 18.82
N LYS A 18 5.86 6.56 18.61
CA LYS A 18 6.16 5.50 17.63
C LYS A 18 5.50 4.17 18.00
N LEU A 19 5.47 3.84 19.30
CA LEU A 19 4.81 2.62 19.75
C LEU A 19 3.31 2.65 19.45
N SER A 20 2.65 3.77 19.69
CA SER A 20 1.24 3.96 19.37
C SER A 20 0.98 3.76 17.88
N LEU A 21 1.84 4.28 17.01
CA LEU A 21 1.71 4.09 15.57
C LEU A 21 1.77 2.61 15.18
N ILE A 22 2.74 1.89 15.72
CA ILE A 22 2.91 0.46 15.41
C ILE A 22 1.68 -0.33 15.84
N LEU A 23 1.13 -0.03 17.01
CA LEU A 23 0.02 -0.79 17.59
C LEU A 23 -1.34 -0.42 17.02
N THR A 24 -1.55 0.84 16.64
CA THR A 24 -2.90 1.34 16.37
C THR A 24 -3.15 1.91 14.99
N TYR A 25 -2.10 2.16 14.19
CA TYR A 25 -2.27 2.73 12.86
C TYR A 25 -2.30 1.61 11.80
N PRO A 26 -3.48 1.34 11.18
CA PRO A 26 -3.58 0.30 10.16
C PRO A 26 -2.64 0.52 8.98
N GLY A 27 -2.44 1.78 8.57
CA GLY A 27 -1.55 2.11 7.46
C GLY A 27 -0.11 1.68 7.69
N VAL A 28 0.38 1.79 8.93
CA VAL A 28 1.74 1.34 9.27
C VAL A 28 1.87 -0.16 9.10
N LYS A 29 0.88 -0.91 9.58
CA LYS A 29 0.85 -2.37 9.43
C LYS A 29 0.76 -2.77 7.95
N ALA A 30 -0.10 -2.09 7.19
CA ALA A 30 -0.29 -2.38 5.78
C ALA A 30 1.00 -2.17 4.98
N VAL A 31 1.72 -1.10 5.23
CA VAL A 31 2.99 -0.84 4.56
C VAL A 31 4.03 -1.89 4.93
N PHE A 32 4.11 -2.27 6.19
CA PHE A 32 5.03 -3.34 6.62
C PHE A 32 4.73 -4.66 5.89
N PHE A 33 3.47 -5.11 5.90
CA PHE A 33 3.10 -6.35 5.21
C PHE A 33 3.30 -6.23 3.70
N HIS A 34 3.07 -5.06 3.13
CA HIS A 34 3.35 -4.86 1.71
C HIS A 34 4.83 -5.04 1.39
N ARG A 35 5.73 -4.51 2.22
CA ARG A 35 7.18 -4.71 1.99
C ARG A 35 7.53 -6.20 1.97
N VAL A 36 6.95 -6.98 2.87
CA VAL A 36 7.17 -8.43 2.90
C VAL A 36 6.58 -9.08 1.65
N ALA A 37 5.32 -8.77 1.31
CA ALA A 37 4.67 -9.34 0.13
C ALA A 37 5.41 -8.97 -1.16
N ASN A 38 5.86 -7.73 -1.27
CA ASN A 38 6.61 -7.26 -2.42
C ASN A 38 7.94 -8.01 -2.59
N PHE A 39 8.62 -8.29 -1.49
CA PHE A 39 9.83 -9.13 -1.53
C PHE A 39 9.55 -10.49 -2.15
N PHE A 40 8.48 -11.17 -1.72
CA PHE A 40 8.11 -12.47 -2.29
C PHE A 40 7.67 -12.36 -3.75
N ALA A 41 6.95 -11.30 -4.12
CA ALA A 41 6.55 -11.08 -5.49
C ALA A 41 7.76 -10.89 -6.41
N LYS A 42 8.76 -10.14 -5.97
CA LYS A 42 10.01 -9.96 -6.71
C LYS A 42 10.80 -11.25 -6.84
N ALA A 43 10.71 -12.13 -5.86
CA ALA A 43 11.31 -13.46 -5.90
C ALA A 43 10.47 -14.47 -6.68
N LYS A 44 9.36 -14.03 -7.30
CA LYS A 44 8.43 -14.84 -8.10
C LYS A 44 7.66 -15.89 -7.29
N PHE A 45 7.50 -15.67 -6.00
CA PHE A 45 6.60 -16.46 -5.13
C PHE A 45 5.23 -15.78 -5.07
N ASP A 46 4.53 -15.74 -6.20
CA ASP A 46 3.31 -14.93 -6.35
C ASP A 46 2.19 -15.35 -5.41
N ILE A 47 1.99 -16.65 -5.20
CA ILE A 47 0.92 -17.15 -4.33
C ILE A 47 1.19 -16.73 -2.88
N ILE A 48 2.42 -16.88 -2.41
CA ILE A 48 2.82 -16.47 -1.05
C ILE A 48 2.62 -14.97 -0.89
N ALA A 49 3.07 -14.19 -1.88
CA ALA A 49 2.92 -12.75 -1.86
C ALA A 49 1.45 -12.34 -1.74
N ARG A 50 0.57 -12.96 -2.51
CA ARG A 50 -0.86 -12.65 -2.48
C ARG A 50 -1.53 -13.08 -1.18
N ILE A 51 -1.13 -14.20 -0.61
CA ILE A 51 -1.64 -14.63 0.70
C ILE A 51 -1.27 -13.60 1.78
N ILE A 52 -0.03 -13.13 1.79
CA ILE A 52 0.42 -12.09 2.73
C ILE A 52 -0.39 -10.81 2.54
N SER A 53 -0.59 -10.40 1.30
CA SER A 53 -1.39 -9.22 0.98
C SER A 53 -2.84 -9.35 1.44
N GLN A 54 -3.47 -10.49 1.26
CA GLN A 54 -4.85 -10.73 1.70
C GLN A 54 -4.94 -10.80 3.22
N PHE A 55 -3.96 -11.37 3.88
CA PHE A 55 -3.90 -11.36 5.34
C PHE A 55 -3.79 -9.93 5.87
N SER A 56 -2.94 -9.12 5.27
CA SER A 56 -2.82 -7.70 5.60
C SER A 56 -4.16 -6.97 5.42
N ARG A 57 -4.84 -7.22 4.31
CA ARG A 57 -6.17 -6.64 4.06
C ARG A 57 -7.16 -7.02 5.16
N PHE A 58 -7.17 -8.28 5.58
CA PHE A 58 -8.03 -8.74 6.67
C PHE A 58 -7.75 -7.97 7.98
N LEU A 59 -6.47 -7.76 8.30
CA LEU A 59 -6.10 -7.07 9.53
C LEU A 59 -6.32 -5.56 9.49
N THR A 60 -6.18 -4.95 8.31
CA THR A 60 -6.07 -3.49 8.22
C THR A 60 -7.22 -2.82 7.47
N GLY A 61 -7.96 -3.57 6.67
CA GLY A 61 -8.95 -2.98 5.75
C GLY A 61 -8.33 -2.29 4.54
N ILE A 62 -7.02 -2.47 4.32
CA ILE A 62 -6.25 -1.85 3.24
C ILE A 62 -5.75 -2.95 2.31
N GLU A 63 -6.07 -2.84 1.02
CA GLU A 63 -5.57 -3.76 0.01
C GLU A 63 -4.45 -3.12 -0.79
N ILE A 64 -3.27 -3.71 -0.76
CA ILE A 64 -2.14 -3.28 -1.59
C ILE A 64 -1.67 -4.50 -2.38
N HIS A 65 -1.73 -4.42 -3.72
CA HIS A 65 -1.24 -5.52 -4.53
C HIS A 65 0.27 -5.70 -4.30
N PRO A 66 0.74 -6.95 -4.16
CA PRO A 66 2.17 -7.19 -3.87
C PRO A 66 3.14 -6.58 -4.87
N LYS A 67 2.72 -6.41 -6.13
CA LYS A 67 3.57 -5.86 -7.19
C LYS A 67 3.55 -4.34 -7.26
N ALA A 68 2.68 -3.66 -6.52
CA ALA A 68 2.68 -2.21 -6.48
C ALA A 68 4.03 -1.69 -5.99
N GLU A 69 4.51 -0.64 -6.63
CA GLU A 69 5.79 -0.01 -6.27
C GLU A 69 5.52 1.18 -5.35
N ILE A 70 6.07 1.13 -4.15
CA ILE A 70 5.84 2.15 -3.13
C ILE A 70 7.18 2.71 -2.67
N GLY A 71 7.31 4.02 -2.76
CA GLY A 71 8.48 4.74 -2.30
C GLY A 71 8.59 4.84 -0.78
N LYS A 72 9.36 5.81 -0.30
CA LYS A 72 9.60 6.00 1.13
C LYS A 72 8.47 6.81 1.77
N ASN A 73 8.22 6.53 3.05
CA ASN A 73 7.37 7.37 3.90
C ASN A 73 5.92 7.49 3.43
N LEU A 74 5.35 6.41 2.89
CA LEU A 74 3.93 6.39 2.58
C LEU A 74 3.12 6.41 3.88
N PHE A 75 2.28 7.44 4.04
CA PHE A 75 1.35 7.54 5.15
C PHE A 75 -0.08 7.29 4.64
N ILE A 76 -0.68 6.19 5.09
CA ILE A 76 -2.09 5.90 4.83
C ILE A 76 -2.85 6.23 6.11
N ASP A 77 -3.56 7.36 6.09
CA ASP A 77 -4.30 7.84 7.26
C ASP A 77 -5.71 7.27 7.27
N HIS A 78 -6.14 6.78 8.41
CA HIS A 78 -7.36 6.01 8.63
C HIS A 78 -7.34 4.66 7.88
N GLY A 79 -7.33 4.65 6.60
CA GLY A 79 -6.97 3.52 5.75
C GLY A 79 -8.11 2.63 5.29
N MET A 80 -9.23 2.56 6.00
CA MET A 80 -10.31 1.64 5.64
C MET A 80 -10.76 1.88 4.19
N GLY A 81 -10.83 0.79 3.42
CA GLY A 81 -11.30 0.84 2.04
C GLY A 81 -10.27 1.33 1.01
N VAL A 82 -9.02 1.52 1.40
CA VAL A 82 -7.95 1.85 0.45
C VAL A 82 -7.63 0.62 -0.41
N VAL A 83 -7.53 0.84 -1.73
CA VAL A 83 -7.14 -0.22 -2.67
C VAL A 83 -6.05 0.33 -3.58
N ILE A 84 -4.92 -0.34 -3.62
CA ILE A 84 -3.78 0.01 -4.46
C ILE A 84 -3.52 -1.13 -5.43
N GLY A 85 -3.72 -0.88 -6.73
CA GLY A 85 -3.68 -1.90 -7.77
C GLY A 85 -2.28 -2.32 -8.18
N GLU A 86 -2.22 -3.38 -8.97
CA GLU A 86 -1.00 -4.11 -9.32
C GLU A 86 0.10 -3.24 -9.94
N THR A 87 -0.25 -2.35 -10.86
CA THR A 87 0.74 -1.55 -11.59
C THR A 87 0.88 -0.13 -11.06
N SER A 88 0.31 0.15 -9.87
CA SER A 88 0.44 1.46 -9.24
C SER A 88 1.89 1.74 -8.86
N LYS A 89 2.26 3.01 -8.99
CA LYS A 89 3.55 3.53 -8.52
C LYS A 89 3.28 4.70 -7.61
N ILE A 90 3.86 4.67 -6.43
CA ILE A 90 3.72 5.74 -5.44
C ILE A 90 5.11 6.24 -5.10
N GLY A 91 5.32 7.54 -5.25
CA GLY A 91 6.59 8.20 -4.94
C GLY A 91 6.86 8.28 -3.44
N ASP A 92 7.75 9.19 -3.07
CA ASP A 92 8.16 9.38 -1.68
C ASP A 92 7.25 10.40 -0.98
N ASN A 93 7.06 10.24 0.32
CA ASN A 93 6.36 11.19 1.20
C ASN A 93 4.90 11.45 0.81
N VAL A 94 4.24 10.47 0.21
CA VAL A 94 2.83 10.57 -0.19
C VAL A 94 1.93 10.28 1.00
N THR A 95 0.82 11.02 1.12
CA THR A 95 -0.25 10.75 2.09
C THR A 95 -1.51 10.33 1.33
N ILE A 96 -2.13 9.24 1.78
CA ILE A 96 -3.39 8.73 1.22
C ILE A 96 -4.39 8.59 2.36
N TYR A 97 -5.63 8.99 2.11
CA TYR A 97 -6.70 8.86 3.09
C TYR A 97 -7.57 7.63 2.82
N HIS A 98 -8.50 7.37 3.73
CA HIS A 98 -9.43 6.24 3.61
C HIS A 98 -10.24 6.30 2.30
N ASN A 99 -10.69 5.13 1.85
CA ASN A 99 -11.53 4.97 0.65
C ASN A 99 -10.91 5.46 -0.66
N VAL A 100 -9.59 5.68 -0.69
CA VAL A 100 -8.89 6.00 -1.94
C VAL A 100 -8.64 4.73 -2.72
N THR A 101 -8.94 4.76 -4.01
CA THR A 101 -8.70 3.63 -4.91
C THR A 101 -7.76 4.04 -6.02
N LEU A 102 -6.63 3.35 -6.13
CA LEU A 102 -5.75 3.43 -7.29
C LEU A 102 -6.10 2.25 -8.19
N GLY A 103 -7.12 2.43 -9.01
CA GLY A 103 -7.70 1.37 -9.80
C GLY A 103 -7.45 1.53 -11.29
N GLY A 104 -7.82 0.50 -12.05
CA GLY A 104 -7.83 0.54 -13.51
C GLY A 104 -9.17 1.02 -14.05
N ILE A 105 -9.17 1.49 -15.29
CA ILE A 105 -10.40 1.88 -15.98
C ILE A 105 -10.95 0.65 -16.70
N ALA A 106 -12.22 0.28 -16.40
CA ALA A 106 -12.94 -0.80 -17.08
C ALA A 106 -12.11 -2.10 -17.26
N PRO A 107 -11.65 -2.73 -16.16
CA PRO A 107 -10.74 -3.89 -16.27
C PRO A 107 -11.38 -5.10 -16.96
N SER A 108 -12.71 -5.18 -17.02
CA SER A 108 -13.42 -6.28 -17.67
C SER A 108 -13.52 -6.14 -19.19
N ILE A 109 -13.19 -4.97 -19.73
CA ILE A 109 -13.25 -4.72 -21.18
C ILE A 109 -11.87 -4.93 -21.78
N ASN A 110 -11.75 -5.88 -22.73
CA ASN A 110 -10.45 -6.23 -23.34
C ASN A 110 -9.40 -6.61 -22.29
N SER A 111 -9.79 -7.42 -21.33
CA SER A 111 -8.95 -7.79 -20.19
C SER A 111 -7.60 -8.37 -20.62
N ASN A 112 -7.57 -9.20 -21.67
CA ASN A 112 -6.32 -9.79 -22.15
C ASN A 112 -5.33 -8.74 -22.65
N ASP A 113 -5.81 -7.67 -23.27
CA ASP A 113 -4.96 -6.59 -23.77
C ASP A 113 -4.38 -5.73 -22.64
N GLN A 114 -4.98 -5.80 -21.46
CA GLN A 114 -4.54 -5.06 -20.29
C GLN A 114 -3.49 -5.81 -19.45
N ARG A 115 -3.25 -7.08 -19.73
CA ARG A 115 -2.25 -7.86 -18.99
C ARG A 115 -0.85 -7.36 -19.30
N ASN A 116 0.01 -7.35 -18.28
CA ASN A 116 1.42 -6.96 -18.39
C ASN A 116 1.65 -5.53 -18.87
N ILE A 117 0.65 -4.65 -18.76
CA ILE A 117 0.80 -3.23 -19.08
C ILE A 117 0.48 -2.37 -17.86
N LYS A 118 0.96 -1.15 -17.88
CA LYS A 118 0.65 -0.15 -16.85
C LYS A 118 -0.81 0.28 -17.00
N ARG A 119 -1.65 0.00 -16.00
CA ARG A 119 -3.07 0.34 -16.02
C ARG A 119 -3.59 1.00 -14.74
N HIS A 120 -2.72 1.21 -13.76
CA HIS A 120 -3.06 1.87 -12.50
C HIS A 120 -2.32 3.19 -12.39
N PRO A 121 -2.84 4.13 -11.57
CA PRO A 121 -2.23 5.46 -11.45
C PRO A 121 -0.83 5.46 -10.90
N THR A 122 -0.10 6.53 -11.21
CA THR A 122 1.17 6.88 -10.59
C THR A 122 0.97 8.14 -9.77
N LEU A 123 1.36 8.08 -8.50
CA LEU A 123 1.39 9.24 -7.61
C LEU A 123 2.84 9.68 -7.45
N GLU A 124 3.11 10.93 -7.76
CA GLU A 124 4.43 11.52 -7.58
C GLU A 124 4.63 11.98 -6.13
N ASP A 125 5.85 12.31 -5.79
CA ASP A 125 6.26 12.72 -4.44
C ASP A 125 5.44 13.90 -3.88
#